data_349f75385268ed102f90f19c9f7f2323
#
_entry.id   349f75385268ed102f90f19c9f7f2323
#
_cell.length_a   1.000
_cell.length_b   1.000
_cell.length_c   1.000
_cell.angle_alpha   90.00
_cell.angle_beta   90.00
_cell.angle_gamma   90.00
#
_symmetry.space_group_name_H-M   'P 1'
#
loop_
_entity.id
_entity.type
_entity.pdbx_description
1 polymer ?
#
loop_
_entity_poly.entity_id
_entity_poly.type
_entity_poly.pdbx_seq_one_letter_code
_entity_poly.pdbx_strand_id
1 'polypeptide(L)' 'MSELDDILTTEEAARLLRVSARTLERWRVRRRIPYVEYPKQGAWAPIRFRRADILEWLRQHVVKPNRNGEAA' A
#
# COMPACT_ATOMS: atom_id res chain seq x y z
N MET A 1 20.30 -3.42 -4.31
CA MET A 1 19.27 -2.61 -3.63
C MET A 1 19.16 -3.03 -2.18
N SER A 2 19.12 -2.07 -1.29
CA SER A 2 19.07 -2.38 0.14
C SER A 2 17.67 -2.83 0.55
N GLU A 3 17.60 -3.78 1.48
CA GLU A 3 16.31 -4.19 2.01
C GLU A 3 15.57 -3.03 2.67
N LEU A 4 16.32 -2.06 3.22
CA LEU A 4 15.71 -0.90 3.85
C LEU A 4 14.90 -0.07 2.85
N ASP A 5 15.28 -0.10 1.58
CA ASP A 5 14.56 0.64 0.55
C ASP A 5 13.23 0.02 0.20
N ASP A 6 13.01 -1.23 0.64
CA ASP A 6 11.77 -1.94 0.37
C ASP A 6 10.73 -1.74 1.47
N ILE A 7 11.13 -1.13 2.58
CA ILE A 7 10.22 -0.87 3.70
C ILE A 7 9.84 0.61 3.66
N LEU A 8 8.55 0.86 3.59
CA LEU A 8 8.03 2.22 3.41
C LEU A 8 7.22 2.64 4.63
N THR A 9 7.36 3.91 4.99
CA THR A 9 6.45 4.51 5.96
C THR A 9 5.10 4.73 5.27
N THR A 10 4.09 5.10 6.07
CA THR A 10 2.77 5.40 5.52
C THR A 10 2.87 6.52 4.49
N GLU A 11 3.64 7.57 4.80
CA GLU A 11 3.79 8.70 3.89
C GLU A 11 4.48 8.30 2.60
N GLU A 12 5.51 7.47 2.71
CA GLU A 12 6.23 7.01 1.51
C GLU A 12 5.34 6.13 0.64
N ALA A 13 4.58 5.24 1.26
CA ALA A 13 3.68 4.36 0.51
C ALA A 13 2.56 5.17 -0.14
N ALA A 14 2.03 6.16 0.58
CA ALA A 14 0.99 7.02 0.02
C ALA A 14 1.52 7.79 -1.19
N ARG A 15 2.75 8.25 -1.10
CA ARG A 15 3.37 8.96 -2.21
C ARG A 15 3.56 8.05 -3.41
N LEU A 16 3.98 6.82 -3.17
CA LEU A 16 4.12 5.84 -4.23
C LEU A 16 2.78 5.57 -4.92
N LEU A 17 1.72 5.48 -4.13
CA LEU A 17 0.38 5.23 -4.64
C LEU A 17 -0.32 6.48 -5.15
N ARG A 18 0.28 7.63 -4.90
CA ARG A 18 -0.27 8.93 -5.29
C ARG A 18 -1.63 9.20 -4.67
N VAL A 19 -1.76 8.83 -3.41
CA VAL A 19 -2.95 9.14 -2.62
C VAL A 19 -2.49 9.85 -1.36
N SER A 20 -3.44 10.43 -0.62
CA SER A 20 -3.09 11.06 0.65
C SER A 20 -2.79 9.98 1.68
N ALA A 21 -1.97 10.34 2.68
CA ALA A 21 -1.68 9.42 3.77
C ALA A 21 -2.96 9.03 4.50
N ARG A 22 -3.92 9.96 4.58
CA ARG A 22 -5.19 9.69 5.22
C ARG A 22 -5.98 8.62 4.48
N THR A 23 -5.98 8.68 3.16
CA THR A 23 -6.65 7.68 2.34
C THR A 23 -6.02 6.32 2.53
N LEU A 24 -4.68 6.28 2.51
CA LEU A 24 -3.97 5.02 2.70
C LEU A 24 -4.25 4.45 4.09
N GLU A 25 -4.26 5.31 5.11
CA GLU A 25 -4.55 4.88 6.47
C GLU A 25 -5.93 4.27 6.56
N ARG A 26 -6.90 4.86 5.87
CA ARG A 26 -8.26 4.33 5.84
C ARG A 26 -8.29 2.93 5.24
N TRP A 27 -7.56 2.74 4.13
CA TRP A 27 -7.48 1.42 3.50
C TRP A 27 -6.83 0.41 4.43
N ARG A 28 -5.78 0.82 5.11
CA ARG A 28 -5.07 -0.07 6.02
C ARG A 28 -5.98 -0.52 7.17
N VAL A 29 -6.68 0.43 7.77
CA VAL A 29 -7.57 0.12 8.90
C VAL A 29 -8.64 -0.86 8.48
N ARG A 30 -9.11 -0.76 7.24
CA ARG A 30 -10.11 -1.65 6.72
C ARG A 30 -9.51 -2.92 6.13
N ARG A 31 -8.21 -3.08 6.27
CA ARG A 31 -7.49 -4.25 5.78
C ARG A 31 -7.69 -4.48 4.29
N ARG A 32 -7.72 -3.39 3.53
CA ARG A 32 -7.87 -3.46 2.08
C ARG A 32 -6.55 -3.42 1.34
N ILE A 33 -5.44 -3.23 2.05
CA ILE A 33 -4.11 -3.16 1.47
C ILE A 33 -3.15 -3.87 2.42
N PRO A 34 -2.19 -4.63 1.90
CA PRO A 34 -1.25 -5.33 2.76
C PRO A 34 -0.35 -4.34 3.50
N TYR A 35 -0.05 -4.65 4.75
CA TYR A 35 0.83 -3.82 5.55
C TYR A 35 1.55 -4.69 6.57
N VAL A 36 2.58 -4.11 7.18
CA VAL A 36 3.36 -4.78 8.23
C VAL A 36 3.10 -4.04 9.53
N GLU A 37 2.73 -4.77 10.54
CA GLU A 37 2.55 -4.22 11.87
C GLU A 37 3.66 -4.78 12.75
N TYR A 38 4.51 -3.88 13.24
CA TYR A 38 5.62 -4.28 14.10
C TYR A 38 5.12 -4.56 15.51
N PRO A 39 5.93 -5.27 16.32
CA PRO A 39 5.54 -5.50 17.70
C PRO A 39 5.28 -4.20 18.43
N LYS A 40 4.30 -4.24 19.31
CA LYS A 40 3.93 -3.06 20.08
C LYS A 40 5.07 -2.53 20.90
N GLN A 41 5.17 -1.22 20.94
CA GLN A 41 6.15 -0.52 21.75
C GLN A 41 5.35 0.35 22.71
N GLY A 42 5.06 -0.19 23.91
CA GLY A 42 4.15 0.48 24.81
C GLY A 42 2.73 0.46 24.25
N ALA A 43 2.15 1.64 24.05
CA ALA A 43 0.80 1.75 23.49
C ALA A 43 0.80 1.93 21.99
N TRP A 44 1.97 1.84 21.36
CA TRP A 44 2.13 2.18 19.95
C TRP A 44 2.73 1.02 19.18
N ALA A 45 2.15 0.71 18.04
CA ALA A 45 2.66 -0.32 17.13
C ALA A 45 2.99 0.33 15.79
N PRO A 46 4.28 0.39 15.44
CA PRO A 46 4.66 0.99 14.15
C PRO A 46 4.07 0.22 12.98
N ILE A 47 3.61 0.97 11.99
CA ILE A 47 3.05 0.42 10.76
C ILE A 47 4.00 0.76 9.62
N ARG A 48 4.25 -0.23 8.77
CA ARG A 48 5.08 -0.04 7.58
C ARG A 48 4.45 -0.80 6.43
N PHE A 49 4.95 -0.55 5.24
CA PHE A 49 4.47 -1.21 4.03
C PHE A 49 5.69 -1.77 3.29
N ARG A 50 5.52 -2.91 2.67
CA ARG A 50 6.57 -3.46 1.82
C ARG A 50 6.29 -3.03 0.38
N ARG A 51 7.33 -2.49 -0.27
CA ARG A 51 7.18 -2.03 -1.65
C ARG A 51 6.65 -3.13 -2.56
N ALA A 52 7.18 -4.34 -2.43
CA ALA A 52 6.76 -5.46 -3.26
C ALA A 52 5.28 -5.76 -3.09
N ASP A 53 4.79 -5.70 -1.85
CA ASP A 53 3.38 -5.93 -1.58
C ASP A 53 2.50 -4.86 -2.20
N ILE A 54 2.95 -3.60 -2.12
CA ILE A 54 2.20 -2.48 -2.70
C ILE A 54 2.11 -2.62 -4.22
N LEU A 55 3.23 -2.98 -4.85
CA LEU A 55 3.26 -3.12 -6.30
C LEU A 55 2.37 -4.27 -6.75
N GLU A 56 2.39 -5.38 -6.03
CA GLU A 56 1.52 -6.50 -6.35
C GLU A 56 0.05 -6.14 -6.18
N TRP A 57 -0.25 -5.42 -5.09
CA TRP A 57 -1.61 -4.94 -4.84
C TRP A 57 -2.08 -4.03 -5.96
N LEU A 58 -1.20 -3.14 -6.44
CA LEU A 58 -1.54 -2.27 -7.57
C LEU A 58 -1.90 -3.07 -8.81
N ARG A 59 -1.14 -4.11 -9.09
CA ARG A 59 -1.40 -4.94 -10.26
C ARG A 59 -2.78 -5.57 -10.20
N GLN A 60 -3.21 -5.93 -9.01
CA GLN A 60 -4.52 -6.56 -8.82
C GLN A 60 -5.66 -5.56 -8.96
N HIS A 61 -5.36 -4.27 -8.90
CA HIS A 61 -6.38 -3.24 -8.98
C HIS A 61 -6.40 -2.52 -10.31
N VAL A 62 -5.62 -2.99 -11.27
CA VAL A 62 -5.65 -2.43 -12.62
C VAL A 62 -6.94 -2.87 -13.29
N VAL A 63 -7.69 -1.89 -13.76
CA VAL A 63 -8.91 -2.17 -14.52
C VAL A 63 -8.55 -2.07 -15.99
N LYS A 64 -8.63 -3.18 -16.69
CA LYS A 64 -8.28 -3.19 -18.10
C LYS A 64 -9.50 -2.90 -18.96
N PRO A 65 -9.30 -2.21 -20.08
CA PRO A 65 -10.43 -1.98 -20.99
C PRO A 65 -10.89 -3.30 -21.59
N ASN A 66 -12.13 -3.30 -22.08
CA ASN A 66 -12.63 -4.45 -22.79
C ASN A 66 -11.80 -4.66 -24.05
N ARG A 67 -11.79 -5.90 -24.52
CA ARG A 67 -10.95 -6.23 -25.67
C ARG A 67 -11.33 -5.45 -26.91
N ASN A 68 -12.56 -4.94 -26.99
CA ASN A 68 -12.99 -4.11 -28.12
C ASN A 68 -12.82 -2.63 -27.83
N GLY A 69 -12.13 -2.28 -26.74
CA GLY A 69 -11.97 -0.90 -26.39
C GLY A 69 -13.14 -0.30 -25.64
N GLU A 70 -14.15 -1.09 -25.38
CA GLU A 70 -15.31 -0.64 -24.67
C GLU A 70 -15.05 -0.59 -23.18
N ALA A 71 -15.60 0.41 -22.52
CA ALA A 71 -15.56 0.46 -21.07
C ALA A 71 -16.50 -0.60 -20.52
N ALA A 72 -16.05 -1.25 -19.46
CA ALA A 72 -16.86 -2.26 -18.82
C ALA A 72 -18.09 -1.65 -18.16
#